data_5066f0be70c37c59336a0c330f31078b
#
_entry.id   5066f0be70c37c59336a0c330f31078b
#
_cell.length_a   1.000
_cell.length_b   1.000
_cell.length_c   1.000
_cell.angle_alpha   90.00
_cell.angle_beta   90.00
_cell.angle_gamma   90.00
#
_symmetry.space_group_name_H-M   'P 1'
#
loop_
_entity.id
_entity.type
_entity.pdbx_description
1 polymer ?
#
loop_
_entity_poly.entity_id
_entity_poly.type
_entity_poly.pdbx_seq_one_letter_code
_entity_poly.pdbx_strand_id
1 'polypeptide(L)'
;MLNLLHLLAALTIAACLYALWREARGVSQSRGHLMVPPPLAFGCALLIIGLTEPDRQQPDALRIAIAAGVLLGTARGWFMAVDIDPLWSTVRLPSGSDGFWLAILLAFAVVMAAAAPLVSPQGQSYVPYAATAVAFGAGFLSARAVTVYLRTRG
;
A
#
# COMPACT_ATOMS: atom_id res chain seq x y z
N MET A 1 -22.76 3.54 11.80
CA MET A 1 -22.99 2.13 11.39
C MET A 1 -21.74 1.64 10.68
N LEU A 2 -21.20 0.49 11.11
CA LEU A 2 -20.11 -0.17 10.39
C LEU A 2 -20.66 -0.71 9.06
N ASN A 3 -20.24 -0.11 7.96
CA ASN A 3 -20.62 -0.54 6.62
C ASN A 3 -19.72 -1.69 6.16
N LEU A 4 -20.23 -2.53 5.26
CA LEU A 4 -19.48 -3.60 4.61
C LEU A 4 -18.13 -3.09 4.04
N LEU A 5 -18.08 -1.86 3.56
CA LEU A 5 -16.87 -1.18 3.07
C LEU A 5 -15.77 -1.06 4.14
N HIS A 6 -16.13 -0.76 5.39
CA HIS A 6 -15.16 -0.67 6.48
C HIS A 6 -14.57 -2.06 6.82
N LEU A 7 -15.40 -3.09 6.79
CA LEU A 7 -14.94 -4.46 7.01
C LEU A 7 -13.99 -4.91 5.89
N LEU A 8 -14.35 -4.66 4.65
CA LEU A 8 -13.50 -4.96 3.49
C LEU A 8 -12.17 -4.19 3.54
N ALA A 9 -12.21 -2.91 3.91
CA ALA A 9 -10.99 -2.11 4.07
C ALA A 9 -10.10 -2.69 5.18
N ALA A 10 -10.66 -3.07 6.31
CA ALA A 10 -9.91 -3.70 7.41
C ALA A 10 -9.28 -5.03 7.00
N LEU A 11 -10.02 -5.88 6.27
CA LEU A 11 -9.50 -7.16 5.78
C LEU A 11 -8.38 -6.98 4.75
N THR A 12 -8.52 -6.04 3.80
CA THR A 12 -7.49 -5.78 2.80
C THR A 12 -6.22 -5.21 3.43
N ILE A 13 -6.35 -4.37 4.46
CA ILE A 13 -5.20 -3.87 5.22
C ILE A 13 -4.53 -4.99 5.99
N ALA A 14 -5.28 -5.81 6.70
CA ALA A 14 -4.72 -6.92 7.46
C ALA A 14 -3.94 -7.88 6.54
N ALA A 15 -4.47 -8.16 5.35
CA ALA A 15 -3.79 -8.98 4.35
C ALA A 15 -2.52 -8.30 3.82
N CYS A 16 -2.56 -6.98 3.55
CA CYS A 16 -1.40 -6.20 3.11
C CYS A 16 -0.32 -6.16 4.20
N LEU A 17 -0.69 -5.89 5.45
CA LEU A 17 0.22 -5.92 6.60
C LEU A 17 0.89 -7.29 6.76
N TYR A 18 0.12 -8.37 6.64
CA TYR A 18 0.66 -9.72 6.75
C TYR A 18 1.67 -10.03 5.64
N ALA A 19 1.34 -9.67 4.38
CA ALA A 19 2.23 -9.87 3.25
C ALA A 19 3.55 -9.12 3.42
N LEU A 20 3.49 -7.84 3.83
CA LEU A 20 4.66 -6.99 4.03
C LEU A 20 5.45 -7.36 5.30
N TRP A 21 4.81 -7.88 6.32
CA TRP A 21 5.50 -8.39 7.50
C TRP A 21 6.37 -9.62 7.17
N ARG A 22 5.86 -10.54 6.33
CA ARG A 22 6.65 -11.65 5.83
C ARG A 22 7.86 -11.19 5.02
N GLU A 23 7.66 -10.15 4.20
CA GLU A 23 8.74 -9.54 3.43
C GLU A 23 9.80 -8.92 4.35
N ALA A 24 9.38 -8.16 5.37
CA ALA A 24 10.27 -7.51 6.32
C ALA A 24 11.14 -8.48 7.12
N ARG A 25 10.68 -9.72 7.31
CA ARG A 25 11.45 -10.79 7.95
C ARG A 25 12.52 -11.43 7.05
N GLY A 26 12.62 -11.01 5.79
CA GLY A 26 13.57 -11.58 4.84
C GLY A 26 13.32 -13.06 4.52
N VAL A 27 12.08 -13.51 4.68
CA VAL A 27 11.68 -14.87 4.30
C VAL A 27 11.72 -15.00 2.79
N SER A 28 12.34 -16.07 2.29
CA SER A 28 12.33 -16.37 0.85
C SER A 28 10.89 -16.52 0.35
N GLN A 29 10.56 -15.83 -0.72
CA GLN A 29 9.21 -15.84 -1.28
C GLN A 29 9.25 -16.20 -2.76
N SER A 30 8.19 -16.82 -3.27
CA SER A 30 8.04 -17.01 -4.70
C SER A 30 7.88 -15.65 -5.40
N ARG A 31 8.34 -15.55 -6.64
CA ARG A 31 8.21 -14.30 -7.44
C ARG A 31 6.77 -13.79 -7.51
N GLY A 32 5.79 -14.69 -7.53
CA GLY A 32 4.37 -14.32 -7.55
C GLY A 32 3.91 -13.61 -6.27
N HIS A 33 4.47 -13.93 -5.11
CA HIS A 33 4.12 -13.29 -3.84
C HIS A 33 4.52 -11.80 -3.79
N LEU A 34 5.52 -11.37 -4.57
CA LEU A 34 5.90 -9.96 -4.67
C LEU A 34 4.77 -9.09 -5.26
N MET A 35 3.88 -9.70 -6.04
CA MET A 35 2.76 -9.01 -6.68
C MET A 35 1.47 -9.02 -5.85
N VAL A 36 1.48 -9.57 -4.62
CA VAL A 36 0.30 -9.60 -3.75
C VAL A 36 0.02 -8.24 -3.07
N PRO A 37 1.00 -7.52 -2.49
CA PRO A 37 0.75 -6.25 -1.83
C PRO A 37 0.15 -5.16 -2.74
N PRO A 38 0.56 -5.00 -4.02
CA PRO A 38 0.01 -3.97 -4.89
C PRO A 38 -1.51 -3.97 -5.02
N PRO A 39 -2.18 -5.05 -5.45
CA PRO A 39 -3.63 -5.05 -5.61
C PRO A 39 -4.37 -4.83 -4.28
N LEU A 40 -3.80 -5.30 -3.16
CA LEU A 40 -4.37 -5.05 -1.83
C LEU A 40 -4.30 -3.56 -1.47
N ALA A 41 -3.17 -2.90 -1.73
CA ALA A 41 -3.02 -1.48 -1.47
C ALA A 41 -3.94 -0.63 -2.37
N PHE A 42 -4.09 -0.98 -3.65
CA PHE A 42 -5.06 -0.34 -4.54
C PHE A 42 -6.49 -0.59 -4.11
N GLY A 43 -6.83 -1.80 -3.66
CA GLY A 43 -8.14 -2.11 -3.10
C GLY A 43 -8.47 -1.20 -1.90
N CYS A 44 -7.52 -1.01 -0.99
CA CYS A 44 -7.67 -0.07 0.13
C CYS A 44 -7.88 1.37 -0.36
N ALA A 45 -7.12 1.82 -1.35
CA ALA A 45 -7.24 3.17 -1.90
C ALA A 45 -8.64 3.40 -2.51
N LEU A 46 -9.12 2.47 -3.32
CA LEU A 46 -10.45 2.55 -3.93
C LEU A 46 -11.58 2.54 -2.89
N LEU A 47 -11.44 1.72 -1.84
CA LEU A 47 -12.43 1.67 -0.76
C LEU A 47 -12.50 3.00 -0.01
N ILE A 48 -11.35 3.65 0.29
CA ILE A 48 -11.34 4.95 0.97
C ILE A 48 -11.87 6.05 0.06
N ILE A 49 -11.50 6.05 -1.22
CA ILE A 49 -12.05 7.01 -2.19
C ILE A 49 -13.57 6.85 -2.28
N GLY A 50 -14.09 5.61 -2.25
CA GLY A 50 -15.53 5.35 -2.22
C GLY A 50 -16.23 5.79 -0.93
N LEU A 51 -15.50 5.92 0.19
CA LEU A 51 -16.00 6.47 1.44
C LEU A 51 -15.95 8.02 1.49
N THR A 52 -15.20 8.64 0.58
CA THR A 52 -15.06 10.09 0.52
C THR A 52 -16.22 10.69 -0.28
N GLU A 53 -16.87 11.70 0.26
CA GLU A 53 -17.92 12.43 -0.44
C GLU A 53 -17.39 13.01 -1.76
N PRO A 54 -18.14 12.91 -2.88
CA PRO A 54 -17.68 13.38 -4.20
C PRO A 54 -17.20 14.83 -4.22
N ASP A 55 -17.90 15.71 -3.49
CA ASP A 55 -17.59 17.14 -3.42
C ASP A 55 -16.28 17.46 -2.68
N ARG A 56 -15.77 16.50 -1.91
CA ARG A 56 -14.53 16.64 -1.13
C ARG A 56 -13.36 15.90 -1.76
N GLN A 57 -13.58 15.19 -2.84
CA GLN A 57 -12.50 14.51 -3.55
C GLN A 57 -11.56 15.53 -4.20
N GLN A 58 -10.27 15.35 -3.99
CA GLN A 58 -9.22 16.18 -4.59
C GLN A 58 -8.48 15.36 -5.66
N PRO A 59 -9.00 15.30 -6.89
CA PRO A 59 -8.45 14.41 -7.93
C PRO A 59 -7.00 14.75 -8.27
N ASP A 60 -6.62 16.01 -8.23
CA ASP A 60 -5.24 16.41 -8.54
C ASP A 60 -4.28 16.02 -7.43
N ALA A 61 -4.68 16.14 -6.16
CA ALA A 61 -3.89 15.66 -5.03
C ALA A 61 -3.70 14.15 -5.09
N LEU A 62 -4.71 13.38 -5.45
CA LEU A 62 -4.63 11.94 -5.64
C LEU A 62 -3.67 11.56 -6.76
N ARG A 63 -3.75 12.24 -7.91
CA ARG A 63 -2.83 12.01 -9.05
C ARG A 63 -1.38 12.30 -8.68
N ILE A 64 -1.13 13.42 -8.03
CA ILE A 64 0.21 13.81 -7.57
C ILE A 64 0.74 12.80 -6.56
N ALA A 65 -0.09 12.36 -5.62
CA ALA A 65 0.29 11.37 -4.62
C ALA A 65 0.66 10.03 -5.26
N ILE A 66 -0.14 9.53 -6.20
CA ILE A 66 0.18 8.30 -6.94
C ILE A 66 1.48 8.46 -7.72
N ALA A 67 1.66 9.57 -8.45
CA ALA A 67 2.86 9.83 -9.24
C ALA A 67 4.12 9.88 -8.35
N ALA A 68 4.05 10.59 -7.23
CA ALA A 68 5.14 10.65 -6.25
C ALA A 68 5.44 9.26 -5.65
N GLY A 69 4.41 8.50 -5.32
CA GLY A 69 4.54 7.12 -4.85
C GLY A 69 5.23 6.24 -5.88
N VAL A 70 4.80 6.30 -7.14
CA VAL A 70 5.41 5.53 -8.25
C VAL A 70 6.87 5.89 -8.43
N LEU A 71 7.24 7.17 -8.45
CA LEU A 71 8.62 7.62 -8.60
C LEU A 71 9.50 7.09 -7.47
N LEU A 72 9.10 7.29 -6.23
CA LEU A 72 9.85 6.83 -5.05
C LEU A 72 9.89 5.31 -4.94
N GLY A 73 8.78 4.62 -5.27
CA GLY A 73 8.72 3.17 -5.28
C GLY A 73 9.63 2.55 -6.34
N THR A 74 9.68 3.14 -7.54
CA THR A 74 10.60 2.72 -8.61
C THR A 74 12.05 2.91 -8.18
N ALA A 75 12.40 4.09 -7.68
CA ALA A 75 13.75 4.38 -7.19
C ALA A 75 14.15 3.38 -6.10
N ARG A 76 13.28 3.15 -5.12
CA ARG A 76 13.55 2.19 -4.04
C ARG A 76 13.70 0.76 -4.56
N GLY A 77 12.84 0.31 -5.46
CA GLY A 77 12.93 -1.03 -6.07
C GLY A 77 14.21 -1.20 -6.91
N TRP A 78 14.71 -0.11 -7.51
CA TRP A 78 15.95 -0.14 -8.27
C TRP A 78 17.19 -0.30 -7.40
N PHE A 79 17.28 0.44 -6.30
CA PHE A 79 18.42 0.42 -5.39
C PHE A 79 18.38 -0.70 -4.35
N MET A 80 17.27 -1.45 -4.26
CA MET A 80 17.16 -2.56 -3.32
C MET A 80 18.06 -3.72 -3.75
N ALA A 81 18.86 -4.25 -2.83
CA ALA A 81 19.60 -5.49 -3.05
C ALA A 81 18.60 -6.66 -3.08
N VAL A 82 18.62 -7.44 -4.13
CA VAL A 82 17.74 -8.59 -4.31
C VAL A 82 18.60 -9.84 -4.46
N ASP A 83 18.41 -10.82 -3.58
CA ASP A 83 19.07 -12.10 -3.66
C ASP A 83 18.13 -13.11 -4.33
N ILE A 84 18.59 -13.71 -5.42
CA ILE A 84 17.80 -14.64 -6.24
C ILE A 84 18.40 -16.02 -6.10
N ASP A 85 17.60 -16.97 -5.63
CA ASP A 85 17.96 -18.38 -5.69
C ASP A 85 17.48 -18.97 -7.04
N PRO A 86 18.41 -19.28 -7.96
CA PRO A 86 18.06 -19.78 -9.27
C PRO A 86 17.47 -21.20 -9.23
N LEU A 87 17.81 -22.00 -8.23
CA LEU A 87 17.36 -23.38 -8.11
C LEU A 87 15.88 -23.49 -7.71
N TRP A 88 15.44 -22.62 -6.80
CA TRP A 88 14.08 -22.66 -6.26
C TRP A 88 13.16 -21.56 -6.80
N SER A 89 13.66 -20.74 -7.73
CA SER A 89 12.93 -19.56 -8.25
C SER A 89 12.36 -18.68 -7.15
N THR A 90 13.04 -18.65 -6.00
CA THR A 90 12.67 -17.83 -4.85
C THR A 90 13.50 -16.55 -4.82
N VAL A 91 12.88 -15.50 -4.33
CA VAL A 91 13.48 -14.19 -4.17
C VAL A 91 13.52 -13.87 -2.69
N ARG A 92 14.71 -13.49 -2.22
CA ARG A 92 14.90 -13.00 -0.87
C ARG A 92 15.15 -11.50 -0.94
N LEU A 93 14.23 -10.74 -0.37
CA LEU A 93 14.42 -9.31 -0.21
C LEU A 93 15.26 -9.04 1.04
N PRO A 94 16.08 -7.99 1.05
CA PRO A 94 16.80 -7.59 2.25
C PRO A 94 15.80 -7.34 3.36
N SER A 95 16.15 -7.68 4.59
CA SER A 95 15.35 -7.39 5.77
C SER A 95 15.23 -5.87 5.94
N GLY A 96 14.30 -5.27 5.21
CA GLY A 96 14.01 -3.84 5.22
C GLY A 96 12.64 -3.60 5.79
N SER A 97 12.54 -2.65 6.70
CA SER A 97 11.27 -2.29 7.34
C SER A 97 10.41 -1.32 6.51
N ASP A 98 10.90 -0.86 5.35
CA ASP A 98 10.27 0.22 4.57
C ASP A 98 8.83 -0.11 4.16
N GLY A 99 8.63 -1.32 3.60
CA GLY A 99 7.28 -1.78 3.22
C GLY A 99 6.37 -1.95 4.43
N PHE A 100 6.92 -2.42 5.54
CA PHE A 100 6.18 -2.59 6.78
C PHE A 100 5.75 -1.25 7.39
N TRP A 101 6.63 -0.26 7.44
CA TRP A 101 6.29 1.09 7.90
C TRP A 101 5.24 1.75 7.01
N LEU A 102 5.35 1.54 5.69
CA LEU A 102 4.34 2.04 4.76
C LEU A 102 2.98 1.36 4.98
N ALA A 103 2.96 0.06 5.27
CA ALA A 103 1.73 -0.65 5.59
C ALA A 103 1.10 -0.17 6.90
N ILE A 104 1.90 0.16 7.91
CA ILE A 104 1.42 0.79 9.15
C ILE A 104 0.80 2.15 8.84
N LEU A 105 1.43 2.96 8.00
CA LEU A 105 0.90 4.25 7.58
C LEU A 105 -0.43 4.08 6.83
N LEU A 106 -0.54 3.09 5.95
CA LEU A 106 -1.79 2.74 5.27
C LEU A 106 -2.87 2.33 6.26
N ALA A 107 -2.54 1.46 7.22
CA ALA A 107 -3.47 1.03 8.26
C ALA A 107 -3.96 2.21 9.09
N PHE A 108 -3.05 3.09 9.50
CA PHE A 108 -3.38 4.30 10.25
C PHE A 108 -4.30 5.23 9.45
N ALA A 109 -4.00 5.45 8.17
CA ALA A 109 -4.82 6.29 7.30
C ALA A 109 -6.25 5.75 7.15
N VAL A 110 -6.41 4.42 7.02
CA VAL A 110 -7.75 3.81 6.94
C VAL A 110 -8.49 3.88 8.28
N VAL A 111 -7.82 3.64 9.40
CA VAL A 111 -8.41 3.80 10.73
C VAL A 111 -8.87 5.24 10.93
N MET A 112 -8.05 6.22 10.53
CA MET A 112 -8.42 7.63 10.59
C MET A 112 -9.62 7.94 9.70
N ALA A 113 -9.64 7.45 8.47
CA ALA A 113 -10.77 7.64 7.56
C ALA A 113 -12.08 7.04 8.10
N ALA A 114 -12.00 5.91 8.78
CA ALA A 114 -13.17 5.23 9.34
C ALA A 114 -13.62 5.82 10.68
N ALA A 115 -12.69 6.19 11.56
CA ALA A 115 -12.99 6.62 12.94
C ALA A 115 -13.26 8.12 13.04
N ALA A 116 -12.57 8.96 12.27
CA ALA A 116 -12.68 10.40 12.41
C ALA A 116 -14.13 10.94 12.23
N PRO A 117 -14.91 10.47 11.26
CA PRO A 117 -16.31 10.87 11.12
C PRO A 117 -17.21 10.43 12.28
N LEU A 118 -16.83 9.36 12.99
CA LEU A 118 -17.59 8.84 14.13
C LEU A 118 -17.34 9.64 15.41
N VAL A 119 -16.15 10.23 15.54
CA VAL A 119 -15.75 10.98 16.73
C VAL A 119 -16.23 12.44 16.67
N SER A 120 -16.17 13.05 15.49
CA SER A 120 -16.63 14.43 15.32
C SER A 120 -17.12 14.71 13.90
N PRO A 121 -18.11 15.63 13.73
CA PRO A 121 -18.55 16.07 12.39
C PRO A 121 -17.41 16.69 11.56
N GLN A 122 -16.46 17.31 12.23
CA GLN A 122 -15.26 17.88 11.57
C GLN A 122 -14.28 16.81 11.10
N GLY A 123 -14.40 15.57 11.61
CA GLY A 123 -13.56 14.45 11.23
C GLY A 123 -13.63 14.09 9.75
N GLN A 124 -14.73 14.37 9.09
CA GLN A 124 -14.90 14.19 7.65
C GLN A 124 -13.90 15.00 6.82
N SER A 125 -13.40 16.13 7.34
CA SER A 125 -12.39 16.96 6.66
C SER A 125 -11.03 16.26 6.51
N TYR A 126 -10.74 15.23 7.30
CA TYR A 126 -9.48 14.49 7.25
C TYR A 126 -9.51 13.30 6.28
N VAL A 127 -10.70 12.85 5.86
CA VAL A 127 -10.83 11.70 4.95
C VAL A 127 -10.11 11.89 3.61
N PRO A 128 -10.16 13.06 2.94
CA PRO A 128 -9.39 13.30 1.71
C PRO A 128 -7.89 13.17 1.89
N TYR A 129 -7.35 13.60 3.02
CA TYR A 129 -5.92 13.44 3.33
C TYR A 129 -5.54 11.98 3.54
N ALA A 130 -6.39 11.21 4.21
CA ALA A 130 -6.21 9.78 4.35
C ALA A 130 -6.24 9.08 2.98
N ALA A 131 -7.18 9.45 2.10
CA ALA A 131 -7.25 8.94 0.73
C ALA A 131 -5.97 9.24 -0.06
N THR A 132 -5.42 10.47 0.07
CA THR A 132 -4.17 10.87 -0.58
C THR A 132 -2.98 10.05 -0.07
N ALA A 133 -2.88 9.82 1.25
CA ALA A 133 -1.81 9.01 1.85
C ALA A 133 -1.88 7.55 1.37
N VAL A 134 -3.07 6.97 1.28
CA VAL A 134 -3.25 5.59 0.79
C VAL A 134 -2.95 5.49 -0.71
N ALA A 135 -3.34 6.49 -1.50
CA ALA A 135 -3.03 6.55 -2.92
C ALA A 135 -1.51 6.60 -3.17
N PHE A 136 -0.78 7.41 -2.39
CA PHE A 136 0.69 7.43 -2.39
C PHE A 136 1.27 6.03 -2.06
N GLY A 137 0.81 5.40 -0.99
CA GLY A 137 1.26 4.08 -0.57
C GLY A 137 1.00 3.00 -1.61
N ALA A 138 -0.17 3.03 -2.25
CA ALA A 138 -0.51 2.11 -3.33
C ALA A 138 0.42 2.28 -4.55
N GLY A 139 0.70 3.53 -4.94
CA GLY A 139 1.67 3.85 -5.99
C GLY A 139 3.06 3.34 -5.68
N PHE A 140 3.54 3.61 -4.45
CA PHE A 140 4.87 3.19 -3.99
C PHE A 140 5.04 1.66 -3.99
N LEU A 141 4.12 0.94 -3.36
CA LEU A 141 4.20 -0.52 -3.26
C LEU A 141 4.13 -1.18 -4.64
N SER A 142 3.29 -0.66 -5.52
CA SER A 142 3.13 -1.19 -6.87
C SER A 142 4.37 -1.00 -7.70
N ALA A 143 4.90 0.21 -7.74
CA ALA A 143 6.09 0.52 -8.52
C ALA A 143 7.32 -0.23 -8.01
N ARG A 144 7.49 -0.31 -6.67
CA ARG A 144 8.57 -1.10 -6.06
C ARG A 144 8.46 -2.58 -6.44
N ALA A 145 7.28 -3.18 -6.31
CA ALA A 145 7.06 -4.60 -6.62
C ALA A 145 7.32 -4.90 -8.10
N VAL A 146 6.82 -4.05 -9.00
CA VAL A 146 7.03 -4.19 -10.45
C VAL A 146 8.52 -4.07 -10.78
N THR A 147 9.22 -3.08 -10.23
CA THR A 147 10.65 -2.86 -10.49
C THR A 147 11.48 -4.06 -10.02
N VAL A 148 11.22 -4.56 -8.81
CA VAL A 148 11.90 -5.76 -8.29
C VAL A 148 11.58 -6.97 -9.17
N TYR A 149 10.33 -7.16 -9.55
CA TYR A 149 9.92 -8.27 -10.41
C TYR A 149 10.60 -8.24 -11.77
N LEU A 150 10.69 -7.07 -12.42
CA LEU A 150 11.37 -6.92 -13.71
C LEU A 150 12.87 -7.23 -13.60
N ARG A 151 13.53 -6.77 -12.53
CA ARG A 151 14.95 -7.05 -12.26
C ARG A 151 15.24 -8.53 -11.99
N THR A 152 14.26 -9.28 -11.49
CA THR A 152 14.42 -10.73 -11.23
C THR A 152 14.12 -11.60 -12.44
N ARG A 153 13.67 -11.02 -13.54
CA ARG A 153 13.40 -11.74 -14.81
C ARG A 153 14.59 -11.76 -15.78
N GLY A 154 15.46 -10.75 -15.71
CA GLY A 154 16.66 -10.66 -16.51
C GLY A 154 17.85 -11.29 -15.82
#